data_bdcd360ff7e5f3e7079c8a867cb99e38
#
_entry.id   bdcd360ff7e5f3e7079c8a867cb99e38
#
_cell.length_a   1.000
_cell.length_b   1.000
_cell.length_c   1.000
_cell.angle_alpha   90.00
_cell.angle_beta   90.00
_cell.angle_gamma   90.00
#
_symmetry.space_group_name_H-M   'P 1'
#
loop_
_entity.id
_entity.type
_entity.pdbx_description
1 polymer ?
#
loop_
_entity_poly.entity_id
_entity_poly.type
_entity_poly.pdbx_seq_one_letter_code
_entity_poly.pdbx_strand_id
1 'polypeptide(L)'
;PVRFAAQAFGCAVGWDVGDRTVILIDMEKLVEETLSKYDFTYLEKYLAYGQKYRTGIWDMNADFDASLDMTGLLLGSTAESAPITLDGTLEGVMAGGAKMDAAMGLTMDLRPFLKALTDGQNGGMSASDTELLDALAEEGIHMELRGDLEAGQLYISLGGAFLEQAAGLPADTWYSMDMSAIYEDMGLDYGALMEMTTGDVDYTALLSLLLSTVEPNDKDTAYSELTQAVDLAAQLLRDDAWAVSGNDRILHYALEQDGVAADFTFTLTMRGDDVSAYDLSVELSADVDGSAPMSISLQESMDADGRMEASMQCDAAGLMDLEFSMSGRYTEGKTAPETEPPKGAVVVDLTAPEAPADPVPTSGDPAEVVIDKIYTTGGGFIGVTEG
;
A
#
# COMPACT_ATOMS: atom_id res chain seq x y z
N PRO A 1 26.65 -15.19 -5.12
CA PRO A 1 26.36 -15.59 -6.50
C PRO A 1 25.37 -16.75 -6.60
N VAL A 2 25.52 -17.82 -5.78
CA VAL A 2 24.61 -19.01 -5.86
C VAL A 2 23.20 -18.66 -5.40
N ARG A 3 23.05 -17.92 -4.29
CA ARG A 3 21.74 -17.49 -3.76
C ARG A 3 20.99 -16.66 -4.79
N PHE A 4 21.63 -15.64 -5.35
CA PHE A 4 21.03 -14.77 -6.35
C PHE A 4 20.55 -15.54 -7.59
N ALA A 5 21.41 -16.45 -8.11
CA ALA A 5 21.03 -17.25 -9.25
C ALA A 5 19.85 -18.21 -8.95
N ALA A 6 19.83 -18.84 -7.76
CA ALA A 6 18.77 -19.76 -7.39
C ALA A 6 17.43 -19.03 -7.11
N GLN A 7 17.47 -17.85 -6.50
CA GLN A 7 16.29 -17.01 -6.29
C GLN A 7 15.71 -16.52 -7.62
N ALA A 8 16.56 -16.19 -8.61
CA ALA A 8 16.12 -15.86 -9.97
C ALA A 8 15.39 -17.02 -10.69
N PHE A 9 15.56 -18.26 -10.20
CA PHE A 9 14.82 -19.45 -10.66
C PHE A 9 13.68 -19.83 -9.71
N GLY A 10 13.21 -18.92 -8.85
CA GLY A 10 12.08 -19.17 -7.94
C GLY A 10 12.40 -20.16 -6.82
N CYS A 11 13.68 -20.38 -6.48
CA CYS A 11 14.04 -21.28 -5.40
C CYS A 11 14.15 -20.55 -4.05
N ALA A 12 13.61 -21.15 -2.99
CA ALA A 12 13.99 -20.78 -1.63
C ALA A 12 15.42 -21.25 -1.35
N VAL A 13 16.24 -20.35 -0.79
CA VAL A 13 17.68 -20.61 -0.57
C VAL A 13 18.03 -20.41 0.89
N GLY A 14 18.54 -21.46 1.51
CA GLY A 14 18.96 -21.47 2.88
C GLY A 14 20.33 -22.08 3.13
N TRP A 15 20.73 -22.08 4.39
CA TRP A 15 21.99 -22.65 4.84
C TRP A 15 21.83 -23.47 6.11
N ASP A 16 22.13 -24.76 6.04
CA ASP A 16 22.23 -25.61 7.20
C ASP A 16 23.61 -25.45 7.84
N VAL A 17 23.64 -24.84 9.02
CA VAL A 17 24.87 -24.54 9.76
C VAL A 17 25.50 -25.83 10.33
N GLY A 18 24.66 -26.83 10.68
CA GLY A 18 25.10 -28.08 11.27
C GLY A 18 25.95 -28.90 10.31
N ASP A 19 25.45 -29.08 9.12
CA ASP A 19 26.07 -29.88 8.06
C ASP A 19 26.83 -29.05 7.01
N ARG A 20 26.80 -27.72 7.12
CA ARG A 20 27.43 -26.79 6.17
C ARG A 20 26.95 -27.00 4.74
N THR A 21 25.64 -27.17 4.59
CA THR A 21 24.99 -27.51 3.30
C THR A 21 24.12 -26.36 2.85
N VAL A 22 24.15 -26.04 1.54
CA VAL A 22 23.20 -25.11 0.91
C VAL A 22 21.89 -25.87 0.69
N ILE A 23 20.79 -25.27 1.13
CA ILE A 23 19.43 -25.77 0.90
C ILE A 23 18.87 -25.03 -0.31
N LEU A 24 18.40 -25.74 -1.32
CA LEU A 24 17.70 -25.20 -2.48
C LEU A 24 16.38 -25.95 -2.62
N ILE A 25 15.28 -25.21 -2.59
CA ILE A 25 13.93 -25.78 -2.75
C ILE A 25 13.27 -25.08 -3.92
N ASP A 26 12.89 -25.83 -4.94
CA ASP A 26 12.09 -25.39 -6.06
C ASP A 26 10.66 -25.10 -5.55
N MET A 27 10.33 -23.82 -5.43
CA MET A 27 9.08 -23.37 -4.82
C MET A 27 7.91 -23.57 -5.77
N GLU A 28 8.09 -23.33 -7.06
CA GLU A 28 7.03 -23.52 -8.06
C GLU A 28 6.56 -24.99 -8.05
N LYS A 29 7.48 -25.91 -8.11
CA LYS A 29 7.18 -27.34 -8.05
C LYS A 29 6.53 -27.76 -6.73
N LEU A 30 7.04 -27.28 -5.59
CA LEU A 30 6.48 -27.60 -4.28
C LEU A 30 5.03 -27.10 -4.15
N VAL A 31 4.78 -25.86 -4.59
CA VAL A 31 3.45 -25.25 -4.56
C VAL A 31 2.51 -25.99 -5.50
N GLU A 32 2.90 -26.23 -6.75
CA GLU A 32 2.08 -26.97 -7.73
C GLU A 32 1.71 -28.38 -7.24
N GLU A 33 2.70 -29.16 -6.77
CA GLU A 33 2.46 -30.51 -6.24
C GLU A 33 1.55 -30.52 -5.00
N THR A 34 1.59 -29.46 -4.20
CA THR A 34 0.76 -29.36 -2.99
C THR A 34 -0.65 -28.90 -3.33
N LEU A 35 -0.79 -27.84 -4.14
CA LEU A 35 -2.08 -27.29 -4.52
C LEU A 35 -2.89 -28.21 -5.42
N SER A 36 -2.24 -29.04 -6.25
CA SER A 36 -2.92 -30.00 -7.13
C SER A 36 -3.82 -31.03 -6.41
N LYS A 37 -3.76 -31.08 -5.09
CA LYS A 37 -4.60 -31.97 -4.25
C LYS A 37 -5.96 -31.35 -3.92
N TYR A 38 -6.17 -30.06 -4.21
CA TYR A 38 -7.31 -29.25 -3.80
C TYR A 38 -7.97 -28.57 -4.99
N ASP A 39 -9.26 -28.28 -4.87
CA ASP A 39 -10.01 -27.47 -5.82
C ASP A 39 -10.20 -26.07 -5.24
N PHE A 40 -9.99 -25.02 -6.05
CA PHE A 40 -10.06 -23.62 -5.68
C PHE A 40 -11.04 -22.83 -6.58
N THR A 41 -12.13 -23.46 -6.99
CA THR A 41 -13.09 -22.88 -7.94
C THR A 41 -13.62 -21.51 -7.52
N TYR A 42 -13.88 -21.29 -6.23
CA TYR A 42 -14.39 -20.00 -5.75
C TYR A 42 -13.31 -18.93 -5.74
N LEU A 43 -12.08 -19.28 -5.39
CA LEU A 43 -10.94 -18.38 -5.47
C LEU A 43 -10.64 -17.97 -6.93
N GLU A 44 -10.63 -18.94 -7.84
CA GLU A 44 -10.43 -18.68 -9.27
C GLU A 44 -11.50 -17.74 -9.84
N LYS A 45 -12.77 -17.94 -9.44
CA LYS A 45 -13.88 -17.06 -9.85
C LYS A 45 -13.74 -15.64 -9.28
N TYR A 46 -13.25 -15.50 -8.05
CA TYR A 46 -12.95 -14.18 -7.48
C TYR A 46 -11.82 -13.49 -8.23
N LEU A 47 -10.75 -14.20 -8.53
CA LEU A 47 -9.65 -13.67 -9.32
C LEU A 47 -10.11 -13.25 -10.73
N ALA A 48 -10.95 -14.06 -11.38
CA ALA A 48 -11.56 -13.71 -12.66
C ALA A 48 -12.48 -12.47 -12.57
N TYR A 49 -13.19 -12.30 -11.44
CA TYR A 49 -13.96 -11.09 -11.19
C TYR A 49 -13.06 -9.84 -11.12
N GLY A 50 -11.94 -9.91 -10.39
CA GLY A 50 -10.95 -8.84 -10.32
C GLY A 50 -10.30 -8.55 -11.69
N GLN A 51 -10.08 -9.58 -12.51
CA GLN A 51 -9.53 -9.45 -13.86
C GLN A 51 -10.40 -8.58 -14.78
N LYS A 52 -11.71 -8.54 -14.57
CA LYS A 52 -12.62 -7.65 -15.29
C LYS A 52 -12.18 -6.19 -15.21
N TYR A 53 -11.72 -5.75 -14.05
CA TYR A 53 -11.28 -4.35 -13.81
C TYR A 53 -9.84 -4.11 -14.27
N ARG A 54 -9.07 -5.16 -14.53
CA ARG A 54 -7.72 -5.08 -15.11
C ARG A 54 -7.74 -5.05 -16.64
N THR A 55 -8.85 -5.44 -17.25
CA THR A 55 -9.03 -5.42 -18.71
C THR A 55 -10.01 -4.33 -19.09
N GLY A 56 -9.81 -3.68 -20.25
CA GLY A 56 -10.70 -2.61 -20.71
C GLY A 56 -10.32 -1.24 -20.17
N ILE A 57 -11.27 -0.31 -20.25
CA ILE A 57 -11.12 1.07 -19.80
C ILE A 57 -12.15 1.30 -18.69
N TRP A 58 -11.70 1.84 -17.56
CA TRP A 58 -12.53 2.08 -16.39
C TRP A 58 -12.36 3.50 -15.90
N ASP A 59 -13.46 4.23 -15.78
CA ASP A 59 -13.52 5.49 -15.05
C ASP A 59 -13.71 5.16 -13.58
N MET A 60 -12.92 5.76 -12.71
CA MET A 60 -12.96 5.60 -11.27
C MET A 60 -13.21 6.96 -10.61
N ASN A 61 -14.10 6.98 -9.63
CA ASN A 61 -14.21 8.07 -8.67
C ASN A 61 -14.35 7.51 -7.26
N ALA A 62 -13.79 8.20 -6.29
CA ALA A 62 -13.91 7.85 -4.88
C ALA A 62 -13.80 9.10 -4.01
N ASP A 63 -14.53 9.10 -2.92
CA ASP A 63 -14.38 10.01 -1.80
C ASP A 63 -13.79 9.20 -0.63
N PHE A 64 -12.88 9.80 0.12
CA PHE A 64 -12.32 9.18 1.32
C PHE A 64 -12.17 10.19 2.43
N ASP A 65 -12.32 9.71 3.66
CA ASP A 65 -12.09 10.47 4.88
C ASP A 65 -11.27 9.63 5.87
N ALA A 66 -10.48 10.33 6.68
CA ALA A 66 -9.76 9.72 7.79
C ALA A 66 -9.69 10.65 8.98
N SER A 67 -9.66 10.06 10.16
CA SER A 67 -9.47 10.75 11.44
C SER A 67 -8.43 9.98 12.25
N LEU A 68 -7.38 10.66 12.70
CA LEU A 68 -6.33 10.08 13.54
C LEU A 68 -6.22 10.90 14.83
N ASP A 69 -6.61 10.30 15.95
CA ASP A 69 -6.36 10.86 17.28
C ASP A 69 -5.21 10.12 17.97
N MET A 70 -4.13 10.83 18.24
CA MET A 70 -2.98 10.36 19.01
C MET A 70 -2.81 11.14 20.32
N THR A 71 -3.80 11.92 20.69
CA THR A 71 -3.72 12.82 21.86
C THR A 71 -3.43 12.06 23.13
N GLY A 72 -4.10 10.90 23.31
CA GLY A 72 -3.88 10.02 24.46
C GLY A 72 -2.45 9.48 24.57
N LEU A 73 -1.84 9.14 23.43
CA LEU A 73 -0.47 8.63 23.37
C LEU A 73 0.56 9.73 23.71
N LEU A 74 0.35 10.96 23.24
CA LEU A 74 1.32 12.04 23.34
C LEU A 74 1.14 12.89 24.60
N LEU A 75 -0.09 13.12 25.04
CA LEU A 75 -0.42 13.99 26.16
C LEU A 75 -0.97 13.23 27.38
N GLY A 76 -1.22 11.93 27.22
CA GLY A 76 -1.79 11.04 28.25
C GLY A 76 -3.28 10.77 28.05
N SER A 77 -3.74 9.61 28.52
CA SER A 77 -5.10 9.06 28.30
C SER A 77 -6.24 9.90 28.87
N THR A 78 -5.96 10.98 29.60
CA THR A 78 -6.96 11.92 30.12
C THR A 78 -7.01 13.23 29.36
N ALA A 79 -6.19 13.41 28.32
CA ALA A 79 -6.23 14.60 27.48
C ALA A 79 -7.54 14.63 26.66
N GLU A 80 -7.98 15.82 26.33
CA GLU A 80 -9.14 16.02 25.46
C GLU A 80 -8.76 15.62 24.04
N SER A 81 -9.61 14.85 23.38
CA SER A 81 -9.42 14.40 21.99
C SER A 81 -9.22 15.58 21.05
N ALA A 82 -8.19 15.50 20.21
CA ALA A 82 -7.86 16.51 19.22
C ALA A 82 -7.37 15.83 17.94
N PRO A 83 -8.27 15.25 17.13
CA PRO A 83 -7.90 14.47 15.98
C PRO A 83 -7.32 15.31 14.85
N ILE A 84 -6.46 14.70 14.06
CA ILE A 84 -6.07 15.13 12.73
C ILE A 84 -7.12 14.57 11.78
N THR A 85 -7.78 15.42 10.99
CA THR A 85 -8.74 14.96 9.97
C THR A 85 -8.18 15.14 8.58
N LEU A 86 -8.59 14.24 7.70
CA LEU A 86 -8.18 14.21 6.31
C LEU A 86 -9.40 13.86 5.47
N ASP A 87 -9.68 14.67 4.45
CA ASP A 87 -10.75 14.45 3.49
C ASP A 87 -10.16 14.50 2.08
N GLY A 88 -10.64 13.64 1.19
CA GLY A 88 -10.11 13.64 -0.16
C GLY A 88 -11.05 13.06 -1.19
N THR A 89 -10.72 13.36 -2.44
CA THR A 89 -11.39 12.86 -3.62
C THR A 89 -10.36 12.26 -4.57
N LEU A 90 -10.74 11.21 -5.26
CA LEU A 90 -9.95 10.57 -6.31
C LEU A 90 -10.83 10.41 -7.54
N GLU A 91 -10.37 10.94 -8.67
CA GLU A 91 -10.99 10.74 -9.97
C GLU A 91 -9.93 10.25 -10.94
N GLY A 92 -10.28 9.28 -11.81
CA GLY A 92 -9.28 8.79 -12.75
C GLY A 92 -9.85 7.86 -13.80
N VAL A 93 -8.99 7.56 -14.75
CA VAL A 93 -9.23 6.58 -15.81
C VAL A 93 -8.08 5.58 -15.80
N MET A 94 -8.42 4.30 -15.85
CA MET A 94 -7.47 3.20 -15.96
C MET A 94 -7.73 2.40 -17.23
N ALA A 95 -6.69 1.91 -17.87
CA ALA A 95 -6.81 1.05 -19.05
C ALA A 95 -5.79 -0.10 -19.00
N GLY A 96 -6.28 -1.32 -19.22
CA GLY A 96 -5.44 -2.51 -19.25
C GLY A 96 -4.71 -2.82 -17.94
N GLY A 97 -5.14 -2.25 -16.81
CA GLY A 97 -4.47 -2.42 -15.53
C GLY A 97 -3.09 -1.74 -15.40
N ALA A 98 -2.59 -1.15 -16.48
CA ALA A 98 -1.25 -0.58 -16.52
C ALA A 98 -1.20 0.91 -16.85
N LYS A 99 -2.18 1.43 -17.58
CA LYS A 99 -2.23 2.85 -17.98
C LYS A 99 -3.20 3.59 -17.07
N MET A 100 -2.78 4.78 -16.63
CA MET A 100 -3.58 5.59 -15.71
C MET A 100 -3.46 7.08 -15.99
N ASP A 101 -4.56 7.78 -15.72
CA ASP A 101 -4.66 9.23 -15.58
C ASP A 101 -5.59 9.50 -14.40
N ALA A 102 -5.07 10.01 -13.31
CA ALA A 102 -5.83 10.21 -12.09
C ALA A 102 -5.51 11.56 -11.46
N ALA A 103 -6.51 12.16 -10.84
CA ALA A 103 -6.40 13.36 -10.03
C ALA A 103 -6.91 13.09 -8.62
N MET A 104 -6.18 13.56 -7.63
CA MET A 104 -6.53 13.47 -6.22
C MET A 104 -6.49 14.86 -5.59
N GLY A 105 -7.56 15.20 -4.88
CA GLY A 105 -7.62 16.35 -3.98
C GLY A 105 -7.59 15.87 -2.54
N LEU A 106 -6.81 16.54 -1.69
CA LEU A 106 -6.63 16.17 -0.30
C LEU A 106 -6.61 17.41 0.58
N THR A 107 -7.52 17.53 1.56
CA THR A 107 -7.46 18.51 2.65
C THR A 107 -7.09 17.84 3.95
N MET A 108 -6.37 18.54 4.81
CA MET A 108 -5.94 18.01 6.10
C MET A 108 -6.01 19.10 7.18
N ASP A 109 -6.76 18.84 8.26
CA ASP A 109 -6.83 19.75 9.40
C ASP A 109 -6.01 19.23 10.59
N LEU A 110 -4.84 19.84 10.79
CA LEU A 110 -3.91 19.62 11.89
C LEU A 110 -4.10 20.58 13.06
N ARG A 111 -4.93 21.63 12.90
CA ARG A 111 -5.05 22.75 13.85
C ARG A 111 -5.51 22.30 15.24
N PRO A 112 -6.52 21.40 15.39
CA PRO A 112 -6.94 20.93 16.74
C PRO A 112 -5.79 20.21 17.46
N PHE A 113 -5.08 19.34 16.77
CA PHE A 113 -3.97 18.56 17.30
C PHE A 113 -2.79 19.45 17.72
N LEU A 114 -2.34 20.34 16.85
CA LEU A 114 -1.25 21.26 17.15
C LEU A 114 -1.59 22.24 18.28
N LYS A 115 -2.83 22.67 18.37
CA LYS A 115 -3.32 23.46 19.49
C LYS A 115 -3.22 22.68 20.80
N ALA A 116 -3.69 21.43 20.83
CA ALA A 116 -3.60 20.58 22.03
C ALA A 116 -2.14 20.37 22.49
N LEU A 117 -1.19 20.22 21.54
CA LEU A 117 0.23 20.10 21.85
C LEU A 117 0.86 21.39 22.39
N THR A 118 0.36 22.55 21.96
CA THR A 118 0.92 23.85 22.33
C THR A 118 0.21 24.54 23.51
N ASP A 119 -1.00 24.09 23.86
CA ASP A 119 -1.74 24.56 25.04
C ASP A 119 -0.96 24.22 26.30
N GLY A 120 -0.31 25.22 26.91
CA GLY A 120 0.57 25.09 28.06
C GLY A 120 2.04 25.44 27.77
N GLN A 121 2.42 25.64 26.55
CA GLN A 121 3.71 26.21 26.18
C GLN A 121 3.56 27.74 25.93
N ASN A 122 4.52 28.52 26.44
CA ASN A 122 4.50 29.99 26.32
C ASN A 122 4.76 30.55 24.90
N GLY A 123 4.52 29.77 23.86
CA GLY A 123 4.71 30.15 22.46
C GLY A 123 3.58 29.58 21.62
N GLY A 124 2.58 30.41 21.28
CA GLY A 124 1.59 30.04 20.27
C GLY A 124 2.23 29.92 18.88
N MET A 125 1.52 29.27 17.93
CA MET A 125 1.90 29.24 16.52
C MET A 125 2.10 30.65 15.97
N SER A 126 3.07 30.83 15.08
CA SER A 126 3.24 32.10 14.40
C SER A 126 2.06 32.37 13.44
N ALA A 127 1.86 33.64 13.07
CA ALA A 127 0.83 33.96 12.07
C ALA A 127 1.07 33.26 10.72
N SER A 128 2.34 33.11 10.34
CA SER A 128 2.74 32.39 9.13
C SER A 128 2.39 30.90 9.20
N ASP A 129 2.62 30.25 10.36
CA ASP A 129 2.29 28.83 10.53
C ASP A 129 0.77 28.61 10.49
N THR A 130 0.01 29.54 11.07
CA THR A 130 -1.45 29.51 11.02
C THR A 130 -1.96 29.63 9.58
N GLU A 131 -1.41 30.54 8.79
CA GLU A 131 -1.77 30.74 7.39
C GLU A 131 -1.48 29.48 6.54
N LEU A 132 -0.34 28.81 6.79
CA LEU A 132 0.00 27.54 6.14
C LEU A 132 -0.97 26.43 6.50
N LEU A 133 -1.34 26.31 7.77
CA LEU A 133 -2.30 25.30 8.22
C LEU A 133 -3.72 25.57 7.71
N ASP A 134 -4.11 26.83 7.60
CA ASP A 134 -5.39 27.21 6.99
C ASP A 134 -5.40 26.84 5.49
N ALA A 135 -4.31 27.12 4.76
CA ALA A 135 -4.18 26.72 3.36
C ALA A 135 -4.28 25.18 3.19
N LEU A 136 -3.65 24.39 4.08
CA LEU A 136 -3.74 22.94 4.04
C LEU A 136 -5.15 22.43 4.35
N ALA A 137 -5.84 23.04 5.30
CA ALA A 137 -7.17 22.62 5.73
C ALA A 137 -8.29 23.07 4.77
N GLU A 138 -8.14 24.19 4.08
CA GLU A 138 -9.20 24.80 3.27
C GLU A 138 -8.98 24.60 1.76
N GLU A 139 -7.75 24.73 1.28
CA GLU A 139 -7.39 24.57 -0.13
C GLU A 139 -6.79 23.19 -0.43
N GLY A 140 -6.05 22.64 0.54
CA GLY A 140 -5.48 21.31 0.45
C GLY A 140 -4.29 21.17 -0.49
N ILE A 141 -4.07 19.92 -0.89
CA ILE A 141 -3.05 19.51 -1.84
C ILE A 141 -3.76 18.85 -3.04
N HIS A 142 -3.32 19.19 -4.23
CA HIS A 142 -3.76 18.55 -5.47
C HIS A 142 -2.64 17.70 -6.03
N MET A 143 -2.96 16.48 -6.43
CA MET A 143 -2.02 15.58 -7.08
C MET A 143 -2.62 15.08 -8.39
N GLU A 144 -1.85 15.13 -9.46
CA GLU A 144 -2.16 14.45 -10.70
C GLU A 144 -1.14 13.33 -10.93
N LEU A 145 -1.62 12.18 -11.39
CA LEU A 145 -0.83 10.98 -11.63
C LEU A 145 -1.12 10.48 -13.04
N ARG A 146 -0.08 10.36 -13.86
CA ARG A 146 -0.19 9.78 -15.22
C ARG A 146 0.88 8.73 -15.41
N GLY A 147 0.57 7.67 -16.12
CA GLY A 147 1.59 6.66 -16.36
C GLY A 147 1.20 5.53 -17.29
N ASP A 148 2.24 4.91 -17.82
CA ASP A 148 2.21 3.63 -18.47
C ASP A 148 3.15 2.69 -17.70
N LEU A 149 2.58 1.94 -16.75
CA LEU A 149 3.34 1.05 -15.88
C LEU A 149 3.97 -0.10 -16.67
N GLU A 150 3.36 -0.56 -17.80
CA GLU A 150 4.02 -1.54 -18.67
C GLU A 150 5.33 -1.00 -19.27
N ALA A 151 5.35 0.31 -19.60
CA ALA A 151 6.53 0.99 -20.07
C ALA A 151 7.48 1.43 -18.94
N GLY A 152 7.12 1.20 -17.68
CA GLY A 152 7.88 1.65 -16.51
C GLY A 152 7.81 3.15 -16.25
N GLN A 153 6.90 3.88 -16.87
CA GLN A 153 6.85 5.33 -16.79
C GLN A 153 5.74 5.81 -15.87
N LEU A 154 6.09 6.64 -14.89
CA LEU A 154 5.17 7.28 -13.99
C LEU A 154 5.48 8.79 -13.90
N TYR A 155 4.44 9.61 -13.95
CA TYR A 155 4.51 11.06 -13.82
C TYR A 155 3.59 11.52 -12.71
N ILE A 156 4.09 12.39 -11.83
CA ILE A 156 3.33 12.97 -10.72
C ILE A 156 3.45 14.47 -10.79
N SER A 157 2.33 15.18 -10.66
CA SER A 157 2.30 16.62 -10.40
C SER A 157 1.71 16.86 -9.01
N LEU A 158 2.33 17.77 -8.26
CA LEU A 158 1.88 18.15 -6.93
C LEU A 158 1.65 19.67 -6.93
N GLY A 159 0.52 20.11 -6.39
CA GLY A 159 0.15 21.53 -6.31
C GLY A 159 -0.63 21.85 -5.04
N GLY A 160 -0.81 23.14 -4.81
CA GLY A 160 -1.53 23.70 -3.67
C GLY A 160 -0.73 24.76 -2.93
N ALA A 161 -1.41 25.76 -2.39
CA ALA A 161 -0.77 26.90 -1.73
C ALA A 161 0.15 26.48 -0.57
N PHE A 162 -0.20 25.40 0.14
CA PHE A 162 0.64 24.84 1.19
C PHE A 162 2.00 24.38 0.65
N LEU A 163 2.02 23.60 -0.45
CA LEU A 163 3.26 23.06 -1.02
C LEU A 163 4.14 24.15 -1.64
N GLU A 164 3.52 25.14 -2.28
CA GLU A 164 4.24 26.29 -2.85
C GLU A 164 4.94 27.11 -1.76
N GLN A 165 4.26 27.35 -0.64
CA GLN A 165 4.79 28.17 0.46
C GLN A 165 5.75 27.39 1.37
N ALA A 166 5.40 26.14 1.74
CA ALA A 166 6.17 25.33 2.70
C ALA A 166 7.39 24.66 2.06
N ALA A 167 7.26 24.16 0.82
CA ALA A 167 8.28 23.38 0.14
C ALA A 167 8.90 24.11 -1.08
N GLY A 168 8.35 25.25 -1.47
CA GLY A 168 8.82 25.96 -2.66
C GLY A 168 8.59 25.20 -3.97
N LEU A 169 7.65 24.25 -3.98
CA LEU A 169 7.34 23.46 -5.16
C LEU A 169 6.61 24.32 -6.18
N PRO A 170 7.16 24.48 -7.41
CA PRO A 170 6.49 25.31 -8.41
C PRO A 170 5.19 24.62 -8.87
N ALA A 171 4.12 25.42 -9.03
CA ALA A 171 2.92 24.94 -9.68
C ALA A 171 3.22 24.39 -11.09
N ASP A 172 2.39 23.47 -11.57
CA ASP A 172 2.47 22.89 -12.91
C ASP A 172 3.79 22.13 -13.23
N THR A 173 4.55 21.74 -12.20
CA THR A 173 5.75 20.91 -12.38
C THR A 173 5.38 19.45 -12.26
N TRP A 174 5.81 18.67 -13.25
CA TRP A 174 5.68 17.23 -13.28
C TRP A 174 7.00 16.57 -12.93
N TYR A 175 6.92 15.52 -12.16
CA TYR A 175 8.06 14.69 -11.78
C TYR A 175 7.93 13.35 -12.48
N SER A 176 8.93 12.94 -13.26
CA SER A 176 8.97 11.63 -13.89
C SER A 176 9.79 10.64 -13.08
N MET A 177 9.32 9.41 -13.04
CA MET A 177 10.01 8.28 -12.42
C MET A 177 10.06 7.11 -13.41
N ASP A 178 11.25 6.55 -13.59
CA ASP A 178 11.42 5.27 -14.27
C ASP A 178 11.32 4.15 -13.24
N MET A 179 10.13 3.51 -13.18
CA MET A 179 9.84 2.44 -12.25
C MET A 179 10.74 1.23 -12.49
N SER A 180 11.08 0.94 -13.76
CA SER A 180 11.97 -0.17 -14.08
C SER A 180 13.35 0.04 -13.43
N ALA A 181 13.92 1.24 -13.56
CA ALA A 181 15.21 1.57 -12.96
C ALA A 181 15.16 1.50 -11.42
N ILE A 182 14.07 1.99 -10.80
CA ILE A 182 13.90 1.94 -9.34
C ILE A 182 13.88 0.49 -8.83
N TYR A 183 13.09 -0.38 -9.48
CA TYR A 183 12.99 -1.78 -9.06
C TYR A 183 14.26 -2.57 -9.36
N GLU A 184 14.93 -2.32 -10.47
CA GLU A 184 16.23 -2.91 -10.80
C GLU A 184 17.30 -2.55 -9.77
N ASP A 185 17.34 -1.30 -9.31
CA ASP A 185 18.26 -0.86 -8.23
C ASP A 185 17.98 -1.58 -6.90
N MET A 186 16.73 -1.97 -6.64
CA MET A 186 16.35 -2.81 -5.50
C MET A 186 16.62 -4.30 -5.73
N GLY A 187 17.10 -4.70 -6.92
CA GLY A 187 17.36 -6.08 -7.29
C GLY A 187 16.09 -6.89 -7.65
N LEU A 188 15.00 -6.20 -8.00
CA LEU A 188 13.74 -6.80 -8.37
C LEU A 188 13.53 -6.73 -9.88
N ASP A 189 12.96 -7.77 -10.47
CA ASP A 189 12.57 -7.81 -11.89
C ASP A 189 11.23 -7.10 -12.07
N TYR A 190 11.27 -5.88 -12.60
CA TYR A 190 10.07 -5.10 -12.85
C TYR A 190 9.14 -5.75 -13.88
N GLY A 191 9.70 -6.39 -14.90
CA GLY A 191 8.91 -7.08 -15.93
C GLY A 191 8.10 -8.22 -15.34
N ALA A 192 8.74 -9.06 -14.51
CA ALA A 192 8.05 -10.15 -13.81
C ALA A 192 6.95 -9.62 -12.86
N LEU A 193 7.20 -8.51 -12.14
CA LEU A 193 6.21 -7.86 -11.30
C LEU A 193 5.01 -7.37 -12.11
N MET A 194 5.24 -6.74 -13.25
CA MET A 194 4.17 -6.25 -14.13
C MET A 194 3.37 -7.40 -14.75
N GLU A 195 4.00 -8.48 -15.17
CA GLU A 195 3.31 -9.67 -15.65
C GLU A 195 2.36 -10.26 -14.61
N MET A 196 2.77 -10.27 -13.34
CA MET A 196 1.92 -10.71 -12.22
C MET A 196 0.75 -9.77 -11.96
N THR A 197 0.90 -8.45 -12.19
CA THR A 197 -0.13 -7.45 -11.89
C THR A 197 -1.09 -7.21 -13.06
N THR A 198 -0.64 -7.34 -14.31
CA THR A 198 -1.44 -7.10 -15.53
C THR A 198 -1.86 -8.38 -16.23
N GLY A 199 -1.16 -9.48 -16.02
CA GLY A 199 -1.46 -10.81 -16.57
C GLY A 199 -2.62 -11.52 -15.87
N ASP A 200 -2.89 -12.75 -16.29
CA ASP A 200 -3.76 -13.66 -15.54
C ASP A 200 -3.14 -13.93 -14.17
N VAL A 201 -3.91 -13.74 -13.10
CA VAL A 201 -3.39 -13.96 -11.74
C VAL A 201 -3.12 -15.44 -11.56
N ASP A 202 -1.85 -15.81 -11.58
CA ASP A 202 -1.40 -17.14 -11.20
C ASP A 202 -1.07 -17.16 -9.70
N TYR A 203 -2.02 -17.65 -8.89
CA TYR A 203 -1.82 -17.76 -7.45
C TYR A 203 -0.70 -18.73 -7.09
N THR A 204 -0.38 -19.69 -7.96
CA THR A 204 0.76 -20.61 -7.79
C THR A 204 2.07 -19.85 -7.89
N ALA A 205 2.20 -19.00 -8.93
CA ALA A 205 3.36 -18.14 -9.10
C ALA A 205 3.50 -17.14 -7.95
N LEU A 206 2.40 -16.52 -7.51
CA LEU A 206 2.39 -15.57 -6.40
C LEU A 206 2.83 -16.24 -5.08
N LEU A 207 2.26 -17.40 -4.73
CA LEU A 207 2.66 -18.15 -3.54
C LEU A 207 4.12 -18.61 -3.62
N SER A 208 4.56 -19.07 -4.79
CA SER A 208 5.95 -19.48 -5.00
C SER A 208 6.92 -18.33 -4.79
N LEU A 209 6.58 -17.15 -5.29
CA LEU A 209 7.40 -15.94 -5.09
C LEU A 209 7.46 -15.55 -3.61
N LEU A 210 6.33 -15.47 -2.92
CA LEU A 210 6.28 -15.13 -1.50
C LEU A 210 7.09 -16.13 -0.66
N LEU A 211 6.97 -17.40 -0.93
CA LEU A 211 7.67 -18.45 -0.19
C LEU A 211 9.16 -18.57 -0.58
N SER A 212 9.57 -18.10 -1.75
CA SER A 212 10.98 -18.06 -2.15
C SER A 212 11.81 -17.11 -1.29
N THR A 213 11.16 -16.17 -0.61
CA THR A 213 11.82 -15.25 0.35
C THR A 213 12.13 -15.91 1.69
N VAL A 214 11.54 -17.08 1.98
CA VAL A 214 11.80 -17.82 3.21
C VAL A 214 13.22 -18.39 3.17
N GLU A 215 13.97 -18.25 4.26
CA GLU A 215 15.30 -18.79 4.41
C GLU A 215 15.26 -20.12 5.21
N PRO A 216 15.24 -21.30 4.53
CA PRO A 216 15.29 -22.57 5.23
C PRO A 216 16.65 -22.75 5.92
N ASN A 217 16.63 -23.26 7.15
CA ASN A 217 17.83 -23.36 8.01
C ASN A 217 18.19 -24.80 8.42
N ASP A 218 17.35 -25.77 8.12
CA ASP A 218 17.54 -27.20 8.40
C ASP A 218 17.19 -28.02 7.14
N LYS A 219 18.17 -28.74 6.59
CA LYS A 219 17.99 -29.51 5.36
C LYS A 219 17.02 -30.68 5.50
N ASP A 220 16.87 -31.21 6.72
CA ASP A 220 16.06 -32.41 6.96
C ASP A 220 14.58 -32.08 7.16
N THR A 221 14.25 -30.86 7.59
CA THR A 221 12.88 -30.41 7.87
C THR A 221 12.33 -29.36 6.89
N ALA A 222 13.19 -28.56 6.27
CA ALA A 222 12.80 -27.39 5.45
C ALA A 222 11.73 -27.69 4.39
N TYR A 223 11.90 -28.76 3.61
CA TYR A 223 10.93 -29.13 2.57
C TYR A 223 9.56 -29.49 3.17
N SER A 224 9.57 -30.24 4.29
CA SER A 224 8.31 -30.63 4.96
C SER A 224 7.62 -29.45 5.63
N GLU A 225 8.37 -28.51 6.21
CA GLU A 225 7.83 -27.30 6.83
C GLU A 225 7.18 -26.38 5.79
N LEU A 226 7.85 -26.14 4.67
CA LEU A 226 7.30 -25.36 3.57
C LEU A 226 6.08 -26.05 2.95
N THR A 227 6.14 -27.38 2.74
CA THR A 227 4.97 -28.14 2.26
C THR A 227 3.79 -28.02 3.22
N GLN A 228 4.01 -28.10 4.53
CA GLN A 228 2.96 -27.93 5.53
C GLN A 228 2.38 -26.51 5.52
N ALA A 229 3.20 -25.48 5.33
CA ALA A 229 2.74 -24.10 5.24
C ALA A 229 1.84 -23.91 4.01
N VAL A 230 2.24 -24.41 2.84
CA VAL A 230 1.41 -24.36 1.62
C VAL A 230 0.13 -25.17 1.79
N ASP A 231 0.23 -26.38 2.36
CA ASP A 231 -0.93 -27.25 2.59
C ASP A 231 -1.94 -26.61 3.55
N LEU A 232 -1.46 -25.93 4.60
CA LEU A 232 -2.32 -25.18 5.53
C LEU A 232 -3.03 -24.01 4.80
N ALA A 233 -2.31 -23.24 4.01
CA ALA A 233 -2.90 -22.15 3.23
C ALA A 233 -3.94 -22.69 2.22
N ALA A 234 -3.63 -23.82 1.56
CA ALA A 234 -4.56 -24.48 0.65
C ALA A 234 -5.83 -24.97 1.36
N GLN A 235 -5.69 -25.56 2.55
CA GLN A 235 -6.84 -26.02 3.34
C GLN A 235 -7.75 -24.87 3.77
N LEU A 236 -7.23 -23.67 3.94
CA LEU A 236 -8.03 -22.48 4.28
C LEU A 236 -8.83 -21.95 3.09
N LEU A 237 -8.37 -22.14 1.85
CA LEU A 237 -8.94 -21.52 0.65
C LEU A 237 -9.68 -22.52 -0.28
N ARG A 238 -9.58 -23.82 -0.04
CA ARG A 238 -10.20 -24.85 -0.87
C ARG A 238 -11.73 -24.76 -0.88
N ASP A 239 -12.36 -25.29 -1.90
CA ASP A 239 -13.80 -25.16 -2.13
C ASP A 239 -14.68 -25.65 -0.97
N ASP A 240 -14.31 -26.71 -0.27
CA ASP A 240 -15.06 -27.24 0.85
C ASP A 240 -14.87 -26.47 2.18
N ALA A 241 -13.99 -25.48 2.22
CA ALA A 241 -13.90 -24.50 3.31
C ALA A 241 -15.00 -23.42 3.22
N TRP A 242 -15.61 -23.25 2.05
CA TRP A 242 -16.65 -22.24 1.84
C TRP A 242 -18.04 -22.80 2.18
N ALA A 243 -18.74 -22.09 3.05
CA ALA A 243 -20.16 -22.36 3.30
C ALA A 243 -21.01 -21.83 2.14
N VAL A 244 -22.02 -22.60 1.72
CA VAL A 244 -22.95 -22.23 0.65
C VAL A 244 -24.27 -21.80 1.25
N SER A 245 -24.68 -20.55 1.02
CA SER A 245 -25.94 -19.98 1.49
C SER A 245 -26.64 -19.22 0.35
N GLY A 246 -27.56 -19.87 -0.33
CA GLY A 246 -28.21 -19.28 -1.50
C GLY A 246 -27.20 -18.97 -2.61
N ASN A 247 -27.08 -17.70 -2.94
CA ASN A 247 -26.09 -17.21 -3.92
C ASN A 247 -24.73 -16.95 -3.30
N ASP A 248 -24.60 -16.98 -1.97
CA ASP A 248 -23.37 -16.60 -1.30
C ASP A 248 -22.46 -17.81 -1.06
N ARG A 249 -21.17 -17.55 -1.15
CA ARG A 249 -20.06 -18.43 -0.78
C ARG A 249 -19.30 -17.72 0.31
N ILE A 250 -19.29 -18.29 1.51
CA ILE A 250 -18.81 -17.63 2.71
C ILE A 250 -17.63 -18.41 3.25
N LEU A 251 -16.48 -17.78 3.29
CA LEU A 251 -15.29 -18.26 3.96
C LEU A 251 -15.20 -17.54 5.31
N HIS A 252 -15.22 -18.31 6.40
CA HIS A 252 -15.20 -17.73 7.74
C HIS A 252 -14.22 -18.47 8.65
N TYR A 253 -13.35 -17.70 9.30
CA TYR A 253 -12.40 -18.20 10.30
C TYR A 253 -12.43 -17.33 11.54
N ALA A 254 -12.53 -17.97 12.70
CA ALA A 254 -12.39 -17.32 13.98
C ALA A 254 -11.32 -18.03 14.81
N LEU A 255 -10.45 -17.23 15.43
CA LEU A 255 -9.39 -17.69 16.32
C LEU A 255 -9.48 -16.89 17.62
N GLU A 256 -9.40 -17.58 18.75
CA GLU A 256 -9.24 -16.94 20.06
C GLU A 256 -8.15 -17.69 20.83
N GLN A 257 -7.04 -17.02 21.10
CA GLN A 257 -5.91 -17.62 21.80
C GLN A 257 -5.11 -16.54 22.57
N ASP A 258 -4.82 -16.82 23.84
CA ASP A 258 -3.92 -16.03 24.70
C ASP A 258 -4.28 -14.52 24.75
N GLY A 259 -5.58 -14.19 24.77
CA GLY A 259 -6.08 -12.82 24.78
C GLY A 259 -6.06 -12.13 23.41
N VAL A 260 -5.75 -12.85 22.36
CA VAL A 260 -5.88 -12.36 20.97
C VAL A 260 -7.08 -13.07 20.33
N ALA A 261 -8.00 -12.29 19.76
CA ALA A 261 -9.09 -12.80 18.94
C ALA A 261 -8.97 -12.24 17.51
N ALA A 262 -9.23 -13.09 16.54
CA ALA A 262 -9.28 -12.75 15.13
C ALA A 262 -10.55 -13.36 14.52
N ASP A 263 -11.29 -12.57 13.78
CA ASP A 263 -12.42 -13.01 12.96
C ASP A 263 -12.20 -12.54 11.53
N PHE A 264 -12.33 -13.46 10.59
CA PHE A 264 -12.18 -13.21 9.16
C PHE A 264 -13.39 -13.75 8.45
N THR A 265 -14.10 -12.92 7.72
CA THR A 265 -15.21 -13.32 6.87
C THR A 265 -15.01 -12.78 5.46
N PHE A 266 -15.07 -13.67 4.48
CA PHE A 266 -15.03 -13.32 3.06
C PHE A 266 -16.23 -13.93 2.35
N THR A 267 -17.07 -13.09 1.79
CA THR A 267 -18.30 -13.49 1.11
C THR A 267 -18.23 -13.14 -0.36
N LEU A 268 -18.47 -14.13 -1.22
CA LEU A 268 -18.66 -13.95 -2.66
C LEU A 268 -20.13 -14.13 -3.00
N THR A 269 -20.74 -13.12 -3.63
CA THR A 269 -22.10 -13.23 -4.13
C THR A 269 -22.07 -13.65 -5.60
N MET A 270 -22.69 -14.80 -5.89
CA MET A 270 -22.70 -15.41 -7.20
C MET A 270 -23.93 -14.96 -8.02
N ARG A 271 -23.72 -14.74 -9.33
CA ARG A 271 -24.79 -14.59 -10.31
C ARG A 271 -24.62 -15.66 -11.40
N GLY A 272 -25.36 -16.75 -11.29
CA GLY A 272 -25.08 -17.95 -12.07
C GLY A 272 -23.76 -18.60 -11.61
N ASP A 273 -22.82 -18.76 -12.53
CA ASP A 273 -21.51 -19.31 -12.24
C ASP A 273 -20.42 -18.27 -11.93
N ASP A 274 -20.72 -16.99 -12.10
CA ASP A 274 -19.76 -15.89 -11.94
C ASP A 274 -19.94 -15.16 -10.62
N VAL A 275 -18.85 -14.61 -10.07
CA VAL A 275 -18.89 -13.67 -8.96
C VAL A 275 -19.46 -12.34 -9.48
N SER A 276 -20.41 -11.77 -8.76
CA SER A 276 -21.00 -10.47 -9.06
C SER A 276 -20.68 -9.40 -8.03
N ALA A 277 -20.37 -9.79 -6.80
CA ALA A 277 -20.01 -8.90 -5.70
C ALA A 277 -19.15 -9.65 -4.68
N TYR A 278 -18.43 -8.91 -3.86
CA TYR A 278 -17.74 -9.47 -2.69
C TYR A 278 -17.83 -8.55 -1.48
N ASP A 279 -17.66 -9.14 -0.31
CA ASP A 279 -17.55 -8.47 0.97
C ASP A 279 -16.47 -9.15 1.80
N LEU A 280 -15.54 -8.37 2.34
CA LEU A 280 -14.45 -8.80 3.21
C LEU A 280 -14.57 -8.08 4.53
N SER A 281 -14.55 -8.82 5.63
CA SER A 281 -14.49 -8.29 7.00
C SER A 281 -13.36 -8.96 7.77
N VAL A 282 -12.52 -8.18 8.41
CA VAL A 282 -11.45 -8.65 9.30
C VAL A 282 -11.58 -7.90 10.62
N GLU A 283 -11.72 -8.62 11.71
CA GLU A 283 -11.73 -8.08 13.06
C GLU A 283 -10.58 -8.70 13.86
N LEU A 284 -9.75 -7.88 14.44
CA LEU A 284 -8.65 -8.29 15.31
C LEU A 284 -8.80 -7.58 16.65
N SER A 285 -8.64 -8.30 17.75
CA SER A 285 -8.56 -7.70 19.07
C SER A 285 -7.48 -8.36 19.89
N ALA A 286 -6.81 -7.57 20.72
CA ALA A 286 -5.81 -8.06 21.65
C ALA A 286 -6.03 -7.42 23.02
N ASP A 287 -6.17 -8.27 24.05
CA ASP A 287 -6.21 -7.90 25.46
C ASP A 287 -5.14 -8.72 26.17
N VAL A 288 -3.90 -8.25 26.11
CA VAL A 288 -2.74 -8.92 26.71
C VAL A 288 -2.50 -8.31 28.08
N ASP A 289 -2.40 -9.15 29.10
CA ASP A 289 -2.17 -8.76 30.49
C ASP A 289 -1.11 -7.66 30.65
N GLY A 290 -1.54 -6.48 31.12
CA GLY A 290 -0.68 -5.32 31.37
C GLY A 290 -0.48 -4.38 30.17
N SER A 291 -1.10 -4.66 29.03
CA SER A 291 -1.15 -3.78 27.86
C SER A 291 -2.52 -3.11 27.77
N ALA A 292 -2.61 -1.99 27.07
CA ALA A 292 -3.87 -1.42 26.67
C ALA A 292 -4.55 -2.35 25.65
N PRO A 293 -5.86 -2.64 25.78
CA PRO A 293 -6.57 -3.40 24.75
C PRO A 293 -6.51 -2.67 23.42
N MET A 294 -6.36 -3.44 22.35
CA MET A 294 -6.31 -2.91 20.99
C MET A 294 -7.33 -3.66 20.12
N SER A 295 -8.02 -2.94 19.26
CA SER A 295 -8.87 -3.53 18.23
C SER A 295 -8.58 -2.93 16.86
N ILE A 296 -8.67 -3.76 15.84
CA ILE A 296 -8.58 -3.35 14.44
C ILE A 296 -9.76 -3.99 13.73
N SER A 297 -10.53 -3.21 12.99
CA SER A 297 -11.51 -3.71 12.04
C SER A 297 -11.22 -3.18 10.65
N LEU A 298 -11.37 -4.05 9.65
CA LEU A 298 -11.25 -3.69 8.23
C LEU A 298 -12.44 -4.29 7.50
N GLN A 299 -13.08 -3.48 6.69
CA GLN A 299 -14.15 -3.91 5.79
C GLN A 299 -13.85 -3.41 4.39
N GLU A 300 -14.09 -4.25 3.41
CA GLU A 300 -13.98 -3.92 1.98
C GLU A 300 -15.07 -4.64 1.21
N SER A 301 -15.75 -3.94 0.33
CA SER A 301 -16.78 -4.54 -0.51
C SER A 301 -16.78 -3.93 -1.91
N MET A 302 -17.26 -4.73 -2.87
CA MET A 302 -17.58 -4.24 -4.21
C MET A 302 -18.87 -4.90 -4.68
N ASP A 303 -19.83 -4.08 -5.13
CA ASP A 303 -21.11 -4.57 -5.62
C ASP A 303 -21.10 -4.84 -7.14
N ALA A 304 -22.20 -5.42 -7.63
CA ALA A 304 -22.38 -5.77 -9.04
C ALA A 304 -22.38 -4.54 -9.99
N ASP A 305 -22.62 -3.35 -9.48
CA ASP A 305 -22.65 -2.09 -10.21
C ASP A 305 -21.31 -1.34 -10.16
N GLY A 306 -20.28 -1.97 -9.57
CA GLY A 306 -18.93 -1.44 -9.43
C GLY A 306 -18.78 -0.39 -8.32
N ARG A 307 -19.71 -0.33 -7.37
CA ARG A 307 -19.53 0.47 -6.16
C ARG A 307 -18.57 -0.24 -5.23
N MET A 308 -17.61 0.51 -4.74
CA MET A 308 -16.60 0.06 -3.79
C MET A 308 -16.77 0.83 -2.48
N GLU A 309 -16.71 0.11 -1.37
CA GLU A 309 -16.66 0.69 -0.03
C GLU A 309 -15.51 0.03 0.71
N ALA A 310 -14.71 0.84 1.43
CA ALA A 310 -13.67 0.34 2.31
C ALA A 310 -13.68 1.15 3.61
N SER A 311 -13.48 0.49 4.73
CA SER A 311 -13.31 1.15 6.02
C SER A 311 -12.29 0.43 6.87
N MET A 312 -11.58 1.19 7.69
CA MET A 312 -10.65 0.68 8.68
C MET A 312 -10.82 1.47 9.98
N GLN A 313 -10.86 0.76 11.08
CA GLN A 313 -10.83 1.35 12.42
C GLN A 313 -9.73 0.68 13.23
N CYS A 314 -9.00 1.48 14.02
CA CYS A 314 -8.01 0.97 14.96
C CYS A 314 -8.13 1.77 16.25
N ASP A 315 -8.52 1.10 17.33
CA ASP A 315 -8.58 1.66 18.68
C ASP A 315 -7.52 1.02 19.57
N ALA A 316 -6.75 1.83 20.26
CA ALA A 316 -5.76 1.41 21.25
C ALA A 316 -6.06 2.04 22.62
N ALA A 317 -7.23 1.68 23.19
CA ALA A 317 -7.67 1.99 24.54
C ALA A 317 -7.49 3.46 24.98
N GLY A 318 -7.89 4.40 24.13
CA GLY A 318 -7.82 5.83 24.40
C GLY A 318 -6.39 6.41 24.31
N LEU A 319 -5.44 5.65 23.77
CA LEU A 319 -4.11 6.14 23.41
C LEU A 319 -4.07 6.64 21.96
N MET A 320 -4.69 5.86 21.08
CA MET A 320 -4.77 6.17 19.66
C MET A 320 -6.11 5.68 19.12
N ASP A 321 -6.73 6.49 18.30
CA ASP A 321 -7.90 6.13 17.50
C ASP A 321 -7.65 6.51 16.04
N LEU A 322 -7.87 5.57 15.13
CA LEU A 322 -7.76 5.77 13.69
C LEU A 322 -9.06 5.29 13.04
N GLU A 323 -9.70 6.17 12.32
CA GLU A 323 -10.82 5.85 11.45
C GLU A 323 -10.47 6.23 10.02
N PHE A 324 -10.79 5.37 9.09
CA PHE A 324 -10.68 5.62 7.65
C PHE A 324 -11.91 5.08 6.96
N SER A 325 -12.45 5.83 6.03
CA SER A 325 -13.50 5.35 5.14
C SER A 325 -13.24 5.81 3.70
N MET A 326 -13.66 4.99 2.76
CA MET A 326 -13.61 5.29 1.34
C MET A 326 -14.86 4.73 0.68
N SER A 327 -15.47 5.52 -0.18
CA SER A 327 -16.56 5.08 -1.05
C SER A 327 -16.29 5.52 -2.48
N GLY A 328 -16.48 4.61 -3.42
CA GLY A 328 -16.16 4.90 -4.80
C GLY A 328 -16.95 4.09 -5.80
N ARG A 329 -16.67 4.31 -7.06
CA ARG A 329 -17.30 3.57 -8.15
C ARG A 329 -16.38 3.42 -9.35
N TYR A 330 -16.38 2.22 -9.90
CA TYR A 330 -15.86 1.92 -11.22
C TYR A 330 -17.00 1.90 -12.24
N THR A 331 -16.84 2.61 -13.35
CA THR A 331 -17.76 2.58 -14.49
C THR A 331 -16.98 2.32 -15.76
N GLU A 332 -17.58 1.59 -16.71
CA GLU A 332 -16.94 1.31 -17.99
C GLU A 332 -16.68 2.59 -18.77
N GLY A 333 -15.40 2.90 -18.98
CA GLY A 333 -14.91 4.07 -19.69
C GLY A 333 -14.87 3.85 -21.20
N LYS A 334 -14.73 4.96 -21.93
CA LYS A 334 -14.67 4.94 -23.41
C LYS A 334 -13.40 5.60 -23.96
N THR A 335 -12.72 6.38 -23.15
CA THR A 335 -11.55 7.15 -23.53
C THR A 335 -10.36 6.59 -22.78
N ALA A 336 -9.31 6.25 -23.50
CA ALA A 336 -8.07 5.81 -22.87
C ALA A 336 -7.45 6.96 -22.03
N PRO A 337 -6.78 6.62 -20.91
CA PRO A 337 -6.10 7.62 -20.09
C PRO A 337 -4.95 8.30 -20.85
N GLU A 338 -4.67 9.53 -20.51
CA GLU A 338 -3.45 10.20 -20.94
C GLU A 338 -2.30 9.74 -20.05
N THR A 339 -1.24 9.20 -20.66
CA THR A 339 -0.11 8.62 -19.92
C THR A 339 1.10 9.53 -19.84
N GLU A 340 1.04 10.71 -20.47
CA GLU A 340 2.12 11.70 -20.50
C GLU A 340 1.63 13.03 -19.91
N PRO A 341 2.55 13.85 -19.37
CA PRO A 341 2.23 15.21 -18.93
C PRO A 341 1.66 16.07 -20.06
N PRO A 342 0.91 17.14 -19.72
CA PRO A 342 0.42 18.08 -20.72
C PRO A 342 1.55 18.68 -21.56
N LYS A 343 1.26 18.98 -22.84
CA LYS A 343 2.26 19.58 -23.75
C LYS A 343 2.76 20.90 -23.22
N GLY A 344 4.08 21.00 -23.02
CA GLY A 344 4.74 22.21 -22.53
C GLY A 344 4.87 22.26 -21.00
N ALA A 345 4.41 21.26 -20.28
CA ALA A 345 4.69 21.11 -18.85
C ALA A 345 6.20 21.00 -18.60
N VAL A 346 6.62 21.54 -17.47
CA VAL A 346 7.99 21.34 -16.98
C VAL A 346 8.07 19.95 -16.37
N VAL A 347 8.98 19.12 -16.84
CA VAL A 347 9.18 17.75 -16.31
C VAL A 347 10.57 17.65 -15.68
N VAL A 348 10.62 17.20 -14.44
CA VAL A 348 11.85 16.93 -13.70
C VAL A 348 11.97 15.42 -13.53
N ASP A 349 13.06 14.85 -14.03
CA ASP A 349 13.34 13.42 -13.93
C ASP A 349 13.99 13.13 -12.56
N LEU A 350 13.29 12.36 -11.73
CA LEU A 350 13.76 11.96 -10.39
C LEU A 350 14.69 10.74 -10.41
N THR A 351 14.72 10.01 -11.53
CA THR A 351 15.59 8.83 -11.71
C THR A 351 16.86 9.13 -12.51
N ALA A 352 16.95 10.35 -13.06
CA ALA A 352 18.18 10.76 -13.73
C ALA A 352 19.36 10.77 -12.76
N PRO A 353 20.52 10.20 -13.12
CA PRO A 353 21.71 10.30 -12.27
C PRO A 353 22.04 11.78 -12.05
N GLU A 354 22.27 12.16 -10.79
CA GLU A 354 22.71 13.52 -10.46
C GLU A 354 23.86 13.93 -11.41
N ALA A 355 23.65 15.02 -12.14
CA ALA A 355 24.74 15.59 -12.91
C ALA A 355 25.91 15.84 -11.96
N PRO A 356 27.18 15.47 -12.33
CA PRO A 356 28.31 15.70 -11.45
C PRO A 356 28.30 17.18 -11.06
N ALA A 357 28.22 17.43 -9.74
CA ALA A 357 28.18 18.79 -9.22
C ALA A 357 29.36 19.58 -9.82
N ASP A 358 29.05 20.69 -10.47
CA ASP A 358 30.09 21.60 -10.93
C ASP A 358 31.03 21.91 -9.77
N PRO A 359 32.34 21.88 -9.95
CA PRO A 359 33.27 22.10 -8.85
C PRO A 359 32.93 23.45 -8.19
N VAL A 360 32.49 23.37 -6.93
CA VAL A 360 32.15 24.56 -6.13
C VAL A 360 33.32 25.54 -6.20
N PRO A 361 33.12 26.77 -6.73
CA PRO A 361 34.19 27.75 -6.71
C PRO A 361 34.50 28.05 -5.25
N THR A 362 35.72 27.75 -4.81
CA THR A 362 36.27 28.09 -3.49
C THR A 362 36.48 29.61 -3.43
N SER A 363 35.43 30.36 -3.21
CA SER A 363 35.53 31.81 -2.82
C SER A 363 34.57 32.03 -1.66
N GLY A 364 35.19 32.33 -0.51
CA GLY A 364 34.49 32.50 0.75
C GLY A 364 33.49 33.63 0.74
N ASP A 365 32.26 33.27 1.06
CA ASP A 365 31.30 34.13 1.72
C ASP A 365 30.37 33.24 2.58
N PRO A 366 30.25 33.44 3.88
CA PRO A 366 29.52 32.55 4.77
C PRO A 366 28.08 32.99 4.92
N ALA A 367 27.22 32.71 3.96
CA ALA A 367 25.78 32.82 4.15
C ALA A 367 25.00 32.20 2.95
N GLU A 368 25.14 30.92 2.75
CA GLU A 368 24.14 30.15 2.01
C GLU A 368 24.04 28.76 2.64
N VAL A 369 22.91 28.50 3.30
CA VAL A 369 22.60 27.16 3.81
C VAL A 369 22.19 26.34 2.60
N VAL A 370 23.12 25.60 2.04
CA VAL A 370 22.85 24.59 1.02
C VAL A 370 22.36 23.34 1.75
N ILE A 371 21.08 22.97 1.54
CA ILE A 371 20.56 21.66 1.96
C ILE A 371 21.16 20.63 1.01
N ASP A 372 22.27 20.01 1.42
CA ASP A 372 23.12 19.20 0.53
C ASP A 372 22.65 17.76 0.35
N LYS A 373 21.77 17.21 1.18
CA LYS A 373 21.22 15.85 1.00
C LYS A 373 19.95 15.62 1.81
N ILE A 374 18.90 15.17 1.14
CA ILE A 374 17.78 14.47 1.79
C ILE A 374 18.07 12.97 1.71
N TYR A 375 18.46 12.35 2.82
CA TYR A 375 18.55 10.90 2.92
C TYR A 375 17.22 10.33 3.38
N THR A 376 16.53 9.59 2.51
CA THR A 376 15.44 8.70 2.91
C THR A 376 16.06 7.35 3.27
N THR A 377 16.41 7.16 4.53
CA THR A 377 16.61 5.79 5.05
C THR A 377 15.28 5.30 5.57
N GLY A 378 14.83 4.14 5.12
CA GLY A 378 13.62 3.49 5.58
C GLY A 378 13.53 3.45 7.11
N GLY A 379 12.44 4.00 7.64
CA GLY A 379 12.07 3.93 9.05
C GLY A 379 12.76 4.96 9.96
N GLY A 380 12.08 6.11 10.22
CA GLY A 380 12.29 6.92 11.40
C GLY A 380 13.07 8.21 11.21
N PHE A 381 12.38 9.30 11.51
CA PHE A 381 12.84 10.63 11.90
C PHE A 381 13.86 11.39 11.02
N ILE A 382 13.41 12.51 10.50
CA ILE A 382 14.23 13.57 9.93
C ILE A 382 15.03 14.22 11.07
N GLY A 383 16.34 13.98 11.11
CA GLY A 383 17.26 14.71 11.98
C GLY A 383 17.98 15.78 11.17
N VAL A 384 17.77 17.06 11.47
CA VAL A 384 18.60 18.16 10.97
C VAL A 384 19.81 18.26 11.89
N THR A 385 21.01 18.01 11.37
CA THR A 385 22.25 18.35 12.08
C THR A 385 22.87 19.56 11.44
N GLU A 386 22.95 20.66 12.22
CA GLU A 386 23.80 21.79 11.89
C GLU A 386 25.27 21.36 11.91
N GLY A 387 26.01 21.65 10.85
CA GLY A 387 27.45 21.54 10.75
C GLY A 387 28.11 22.91 10.80
#